data_e766691416e7dbec9ac7f872e074201e
#
_entry.id   e766691416e7dbec9ac7f872e074201e
#
_cell.length_a   1.000
_cell.length_b   1.000
_cell.length_c   1.000
_cell.angle_alpha   90.00
_cell.angle_beta   90.00
_cell.angle_gamma   90.00
#
_symmetry.space_group_name_H-M   'P 1'
#
loop_
_entity.id
_entity.type
_entity.pdbx_description
1 polymer ?
#
loop_
_entity_poly.entity_id
_entity_poly.type
_entity_poly.pdbx_seq_one_letter_code
_entity_poly.pdbx_strand_id
1 'polypeptide(L)'
;MLKAIEIKPDVFWVGGIDWNERNFHGYTTERGSTYNAYLILDEKITLIDTCKKPFTGELIERIGTIVDPASIDYIVSNHVEMDHSGGLPALAEIAPKATIVTGAPKGIQGLRAHYGDGLNLVGVKTGDTLEIGKRTLAFVQTPMVHWPDNMVCHMTPENILFSNDAFGQHYASSTRFDTDSDLPEVL
;
A
#
# COMPACT_ATOMS: atom_id res chain seq x y z
N MET A 1 14.77 13.00 9.94
CA MET A 1 14.77 12.13 8.73
C MET A 1 14.00 10.88 9.07
N LEU A 2 12.89 10.68 8.41
CA LEU A 2 12.08 9.48 8.52
C LEU A 2 12.83 8.31 7.89
N LYS A 3 12.69 7.11 8.44
CA LYS A 3 13.36 5.92 7.92
C LYS A 3 12.34 4.86 7.51
N ALA A 4 12.62 4.17 6.41
CA ALA A 4 11.97 2.92 6.09
C ALA A 4 12.34 1.86 7.12
N ILE A 5 11.44 0.91 7.39
CA ILE A 5 11.65 -0.16 8.37
C ILE A 5 11.63 -1.49 7.62
N GLU A 6 12.76 -2.19 7.61
CA GLU A 6 12.84 -3.51 6.99
C GLU A 6 12.03 -4.52 7.81
N ILE A 7 11.07 -5.18 7.14
CA ILE A 7 10.20 -6.19 7.75
C ILE A 7 10.61 -7.62 7.35
N LYS A 8 11.24 -7.77 6.20
CA LYS A 8 11.91 -8.97 5.67
C LYS A 8 13.04 -8.51 4.76
N PRO A 9 14.02 -9.36 4.44
CA PRO A 9 15.08 -8.98 3.50
C PRO A 9 14.54 -8.40 2.20
N ASP A 10 14.96 -7.17 1.88
CA ASP A 10 14.52 -6.40 0.71
C ASP A 10 13.02 -6.01 0.69
N VAL A 11 12.32 -6.10 1.82
CA VAL A 11 10.91 -5.66 1.96
C VAL A 11 10.82 -4.67 3.11
N PHE A 12 10.40 -3.44 2.81
CA PHE A 12 10.43 -2.32 3.76
C PHE A 12 9.03 -1.75 3.95
N TRP A 13 8.61 -1.53 5.19
CA TRP A 13 7.48 -0.67 5.48
C TRP A 13 7.89 0.80 5.24
N VAL A 14 7.09 1.53 4.48
CA VAL A 14 7.33 2.94 4.08
C VAL A 14 6.11 3.84 4.32
N GLY A 15 5.05 3.34 4.92
CA GLY A 15 3.79 4.03 5.13
C GLY A 15 3.85 5.26 6.06
N GLY A 16 2.69 5.72 6.53
CA GLY A 16 2.54 6.85 7.42
C GLY A 16 1.87 6.49 8.73
N ILE A 17 2.16 7.22 9.81
CA ILE A 17 1.51 7.06 11.12
C ILE A 17 0.76 8.34 11.46
N ASP A 18 -0.55 8.24 11.53
CA ASP A 18 -1.43 9.35 11.89
C ASP A 18 -1.83 9.27 13.36
N TRP A 19 -1.05 9.91 14.21
CA TRP A 19 -1.30 9.99 15.66
C TRP A 19 -2.53 10.80 16.01
N ASN A 20 -3.04 11.62 15.07
CA ASN A 20 -4.09 12.60 15.32
C ASN A 20 -5.45 12.21 14.72
N GLU A 21 -5.53 11.12 13.94
CA GLU A 21 -6.81 10.65 13.41
C GLU A 21 -7.73 10.21 14.56
N ARG A 22 -8.91 10.81 14.66
CA ARG A 22 -9.89 10.53 15.73
C ARG A 22 -11.25 10.12 15.22
N ASN A 23 -11.49 10.33 13.94
CA ASN A 23 -12.76 9.99 13.30
C ASN A 23 -12.51 9.60 11.86
N PHE A 24 -12.44 8.31 11.59
CA PHE A 24 -12.24 7.78 10.26
C PHE A 24 -13.56 7.19 9.74
N HIS A 25 -14.14 7.82 8.70
CA HIS A 25 -15.43 7.41 8.11
C HIS A 25 -16.58 7.21 9.12
N GLY A 26 -16.61 8.01 10.18
CA GLY A 26 -17.63 7.92 11.21
C GLY A 26 -17.30 6.94 12.34
N TYR A 27 -16.19 6.23 12.26
CA TYR A 27 -15.66 5.41 13.35
C TYR A 27 -14.72 6.23 14.24
N THR A 28 -14.85 6.08 15.55
CA THR A 28 -13.90 6.65 16.50
C THR A 28 -12.59 5.87 16.46
N THR A 29 -11.49 6.60 16.24
CA THR A 29 -10.12 6.04 16.20
C THR A 29 -9.31 6.59 17.36
N GLU A 30 -9.58 6.11 18.56
CA GLU A 30 -9.02 6.67 19.80
C GLU A 30 -7.48 6.69 19.83
N ARG A 31 -6.85 5.77 19.12
CA ARG A 31 -5.39 5.59 19.06
C ARG A 31 -4.77 5.96 17.68
N GLY A 32 -5.48 6.77 16.90
CA GLY A 32 -5.00 7.15 15.58
C GLY A 32 -5.12 6.05 14.54
N SER A 33 -4.33 6.15 13.47
CA SER A 33 -4.30 5.18 12.38
C SER A 33 -2.88 5.01 11.81
N THR A 34 -2.64 3.93 11.11
CA THR A 34 -1.41 3.70 10.34
C THR A 34 -1.79 3.36 8.91
N TYR A 35 -1.23 4.10 7.96
CA TYR A 35 -1.39 3.84 6.53
C TYR A 35 -0.25 2.96 6.07
N ASN A 36 -0.52 1.69 5.82
CA ASN A 36 0.51 0.72 5.49
C ASN A 36 0.83 0.72 4.01
N ALA A 37 2.09 0.95 3.70
CA ALA A 37 2.66 0.82 2.37
C ALA A 37 4.02 0.11 2.45
N TYR A 38 4.36 -0.67 1.43
CA TYR A 38 5.55 -1.51 1.45
C TYR A 38 6.35 -1.36 0.15
N LEU A 39 7.67 -1.17 0.28
CA LEU A 39 8.61 -1.15 -0.83
C LEU A 39 9.33 -2.49 -0.92
N ILE A 40 9.32 -3.10 -2.11
CA ILE A 40 9.99 -4.36 -2.40
C ILE A 40 11.13 -4.08 -3.38
N LEU A 41 12.35 -4.44 -2.98
CA LEU A 41 13.53 -4.39 -3.83
C LEU A 41 13.74 -5.74 -4.50
N ASP A 42 13.57 -5.74 -5.81
CA ASP A 42 13.87 -6.88 -6.68
C ASP A 42 14.34 -6.34 -8.05
N GLU A 43 14.42 -7.15 -9.10
CA GLU A 43 14.74 -6.68 -10.45
C GLU A 43 13.81 -5.57 -10.91
N LYS A 44 12.55 -5.61 -10.44
CA LYS A 44 11.53 -4.57 -10.58
C LYS A 44 11.18 -4.01 -9.21
N ILE A 45 11.51 -2.74 -8.98
CA ILE A 45 11.18 -2.06 -7.74
C ILE A 45 9.67 -1.86 -7.67
N THR A 46 9.05 -2.42 -6.63
CA THR A 46 7.59 -2.45 -6.51
C THR A 46 7.14 -1.83 -5.19
N LEU A 47 6.19 -0.90 -5.27
CA LEU A 47 5.50 -0.34 -4.11
C LEU A 47 4.12 -1.02 -3.98
N ILE A 48 3.77 -1.45 -2.79
CA ILE A 48 2.45 -1.98 -2.44
C ILE A 48 1.71 -0.93 -1.63
N ASP A 49 0.58 -0.49 -2.16
CA ASP A 49 -0.27 0.58 -1.65
C ASP A 49 0.48 1.91 -1.41
N THR A 50 -0.26 2.93 -1.01
CA THR A 50 0.28 4.23 -0.64
C THR A 50 -0.29 4.66 0.72
N CYS A 51 -0.62 5.93 0.88
CA CYS A 51 -1.15 6.46 2.12
C CYS A 51 -2.13 7.60 1.84
N LYS A 52 -2.79 8.05 2.88
CA LYS A 52 -3.60 9.28 2.84
C LYS A 52 -2.75 10.47 2.35
N LYS A 53 -3.31 11.29 1.47
CA LYS A 53 -2.61 12.39 0.79
C LYS A 53 -1.71 13.26 1.69
N PRO A 54 -2.09 13.66 2.92
CA PRO A 54 -1.23 14.45 3.80
C PRO A 54 0.08 13.75 4.18
N PHE A 55 0.15 12.43 4.11
CA PHE A 55 1.32 11.61 4.48
C PHE A 55 2.19 11.23 3.28
N THR A 56 1.82 11.66 2.07
CA THR A 56 2.58 11.35 0.84
C THR A 56 4.04 11.81 0.92
N GLY A 57 4.30 12.98 1.53
CA GLY A 57 5.67 13.48 1.73
C GLY A 57 6.52 12.55 2.61
N GLU A 58 5.92 12.00 3.68
CA GLU A 58 6.60 11.04 4.55
C GLU A 58 6.88 9.71 3.84
N LEU A 59 5.91 9.22 3.04
CA LEU A 59 6.08 8.03 2.21
C LEU A 59 7.27 8.19 1.25
N ILE A 60 7.31 9.29 0.51
CA ILE A 60 8.38 9.59 -0.44
C ILE A 60 9.73 9.74 0.27
N GLU A 61 9.78 10.41 1.44
CA GLU A 61 11.00 10.54 2.23
C GLU A 61 11.51 9.17 2.68
N ARG A 62 10.64 8.26 3.15
CA ARG A 62 11.04 6.90 3.53
C ARG A 62 11.54 6.09 2.35
N ILE A 63 10.86 6.12 1.22
CA ILE A 63 11.33 5.47 -0.02
C ILE A 63 12.70 5.99 -0.40
N GLY A 64 12.90 7.32 -0.36
CA GLY A 64 14.16 7.98 -0.67
C GLY A 64 15.34 7.62 0.24
N THR A 65 15.10 6.99 1.41
CA THR A 65 16.17 6.43 2.25
C THR A 65 16.71 5.09 1.72
N ILE A 66 16.02 4.46 0.79
CA ILE A 66 16.33 3.13 0.24
C ILE A 66 16.70 3.23 -1.24
N VAL A 67 15.85 3.85 -2.06
CA VAL A 67 16.03 4.02 -3.51
C VAL A 67 15.59 5.40 -3.96
N ASP A 68 15.99 5.80 -5.16
CA ASP A 68 15.36 6.95 -5.83
C ASP A 68 13.88 6.61 -6.12
N PRO A 69 12.90 7.38 -5.61
CA PRO A 69 11.49 7.14 -5.89
C PRO A 69 11.15 7.11 -7.39
N ALA A 70 11.91 7.81 -8.23
CA ALA A 70 11.74 7.78 -9.69
C ALA A 70 12.08 6.42 -10.33
N SER A 71 12.74 5.52 -9.58
CA SER A 71 13.11 4.18 -10.06
C SER A 71 12.03 3.11 -9.83
N ILE A 72 10.87 3.47 -9.25
CA ILE A 72 9.76 2.53 -9.07
C ILE A 72 9.23 2.07 -10.43
N ASP A 73 9.18 0.75 -10.64
CA ASP A 73 8.62 0.12 -11.85
C ASP A 73 7.12 -0.15 -11.73
N TYR A 74 6.67 -0.61 -10.54
CA TYR A 74 5.27 -0.95 -10.28
C TYR A 74 4.75 -0.34 -8.98
N ILE A 75 3.48 0.06 -9.01
CA ILE A 75 2.72 0.41 -7.81
C ILE A 75 1.48 -0.47 -7.80
N VAL A 76 1.36 -1.38 -6.83
CA VAL A 76 0.15 -2.18 -6.63
C VAL A 76 -0.80 -1.39 -5.76
N SER A 77 -1.98 -1.06 -6.27
CA SER A 77 -3.06 -0.44 -5.50
C SER A 77 -4.13 -1.50 -5.20
N ASN A 78 -4.07 -2.06 -4.01
CA ASN A 78 -4.99 -3.12 -3.58
C ASN A 78 -6.40 -2.58 -3.34
N HIS A 79 -6.52 -1.29 -2.98
CA HIS A 79 -7.77 -0.63 -2.66
C HIS A 79 -7.77 0.82 -3.14
N VAL A 80 -8.94 1.30 -3.59
CA VAL A 80 -9.09 2.66 -4.14
C VAL A 80 -9.35 3.72 -3.08
N GLU A 81 -9.67 3.34 -1.86
CA GLU A 81 -9.90 4.29 -0.78
C GLU A 81 -8.68 5.20 -0.57
N MET A 82 -8.93 6.48 -0.23
CA MET A 82 -7.88 7.50 -0.29
C MET A 82 -6.76 7.35 0.72
N ASP A 83 -6.94 6.55 1.74
CA ASP A 83 -5.87 6.21 2.70
C ASP A 83 -4.90 5.15 2.15
N HIS A 84 -5.31 4.39 1.13
CA HIS A 84 -4.44 3.47 0.37
C HIS A 84 -3.96 4.08 -0.94
N SER A 85 -4.77 4.94 -1.57
CA SER A 85 -4.50 5.44 -2.93
C SER A 85 -4.12 6.92 -3.00
N GLY A 86 -4.23 7.66 -1.89
CA GLY A 86 -4.07 9.14 -1.89
C GLY A 86 -2.71 9.65 -2.31
N GLY A 87 -1.67 8.82 -2.21
CA GLY A 87 -0.31 9.14 -2.68
C GLY A 87 -0.09 8.90 -4.18
N LEU A 88 -0.98 8.18 -4.88
CA LEU A 88 -0.79 7.79 -6.28
C LEU A 88 -0.51 8.96 -7.23
N PRO A 89 -1.26 10.09 -7.18
CA PRO A 89 -0.98 11.19 -8.09
C PRO A 89 0.44 11.73 -8.00
N ALA A 90 0.94 11.97 -6.79
CA ALA A 90 2.29 12.48 -6.59
C ALA A 90 3.37 11.45 -7.00
N LEU A 91 3.14 10.17 -6.71
CA LEU A 91 4.05 9.10 -7.13
C LEU A 91 4.07 8.93 -8.66
N ALA A 92 2.93 9.07 -9.34
CA ALA A 92 2.87 9.04 -10.80
C ALA A 92 3.63 10.22 -11.45
N GLU A 93 3.68 11.38 -10.80
CA GLU A 93 4.50 12.51 -11.25
C GLU A 93 6.00 12.25 -11.07
N ILE A 94 6.40 11.62 -9.96
CA ILE A 94 7.81 11.33 -9.62
C ILE A 94 8.34 10.14 -10.44
N ALA A 95 7.53 9.09 -10.58
CA ALA A 95 7.84 7.87 -11.32
C ALA A 95 6.90 7.68 -12.52
N PRO A 96 7.00 8.53 -13.56
CA PRO A 96 6.03 8.56 -14.66
C PRO A 96 6.06 7.29 -15.54
N LYS A 97 7.06 6.45 -15.38
CA LYS A 97 7.16 5.15 -16.05
C LYS A 97 6.52 4.02 -15.26
N ALA A 98 6.23 4.24 -13.98
CA ALA A 98 5.63 3.22 -13.15
C ALA A 98 4.27 2.78 -13.70
N THR A 99 4.03 1.48 -13.66
CA THR A 99 2.73 0.90 -13.97
C THR A 99 1.95 0.68 -12.67
N ILE A 100 0.75 1.25 -12.60
CA ILE A 100 -0.13 1.06 -11.44
C ILE A 100 -1.01 -0.16 -11.71
N VAL A 101 -0.86 -1.19 -10.89
CA VAL A 101 -1.58 -2.47 -10.98
C VAL A 101 -2.73 -2.46 -9.97
N THR A 102 -3.95 -2.73 -10.40
CA THR A 102 -5.15 -2.74 -9.54
C THR A 102 -6.19 -3.74 -10.01
N GLY A 103 -7.17 -4.06 -9.17
CA GLY A 103 -8.23 -5.02 -9.49
C GLY A 103 -9.16 -4.55 -10.62
N ALA A 104 -9.37 -5.39 -11.64
CA ALA A 104 -10.25 -5.07 -12.75
C ALA A 104 -11.63 -5.76 -12.61
N PRO A 105 -12.74 -5.07 -12.97
CA PRO A 105 -12.80 -3.70 -13.49
C PRO A 105 -12.91 -2.61 -12.41
N LYS A 106 -13.20 -2.96 -11.14
CA LYS A 106 -13.63 -2.01 -10.10
C LYS A 106 -12.51 -1.08 -9.63
N GLY A 107 -11.30 -1.59 -9.43
CA GLY A 107 -10.13 -0.78 -9.07
C GLY A 107 -9.82 0.26 -10.16
N ILE A 108 -9.80 -0.17 -11.45
CA ILE A 108 -9.63 0.76 -12.60
C ILE A 108 -10.70 1.86 -12.59
N GLN A 109 -11.97 1.47 -12.42
CA GLN A 109 -13.09 2.43 -12.41
C GLN A 109 -12.96 3.41 -11.22
N GLY A 110 -12.63 2.91 -10.05
CA GLY A 110 -12.49 3.70 -8.83
C GLY A 110 -11.32 4.69 -8.92
N LEU A 111 -10.13 4.23 -9.33
CA LEU A 111 -8.97 5.12 -9.47
C LEU A 111 -9.20 6.21 -10.53
N ARG A 112 -9.86 5.88 -11.65
CA ARG A 112 -10.25 6.90 -12.64
C ARG A 112 -11.27 7.89 -12.09
N ALA A 113 -12.23 7.43 -11.30
CA ALA A 113 -13.22 8.32 -10.68
C ALA A 113 -12.57 9.28 -9.67
N HIS A 114 -11.55 8.84 -8.93
CA HIS A 114 -10.83 9.67 -7.96
C HIS A 114 -9.80 10.60 -8.59
N TYR A 115 -9.07 10.12 -9.63
CA TYR A 115 -7.84 10.79 -10.10
C TYR A 115 -7.82 11.09 -11.59
N GLY A 116 -8.91 10.76 -12.33
CA GLY A 116 -8.98 10.95 -13.78
C GLY A 116 -8.21 9.90 -14.57
N ASP A 117 -8.01 10.18 -15.86
CA ASP A 117 -7.41 9.23 -16.82
C ASP A 117 -5.88 9.34 -16.94
N GLY A 118 -5.24 10.17 -16.10
CA GLY A 118 -3.80 10.44 -16.18
C GLY A 118 -2.88 9.34 -15.62
N LEU A 119 -3.42 8.34 -14.93
CA LEU A 119 -2.64 7.26 -14.34
C LEU A 119 -2.42 6.11 -15.34
N ASN A 120 -1.21 5.55 -15.37
CA ASN A 120 -0.86 4.38 -16.17
C ASN A 120 -1.36 3.09 -15.49
N LEU A 121 -2.64 2.75 -15.69
CA LEU A 121 -3.35 1.67 -15.01
C LEU A 121 -3.34 0.36 -15.79
N VAL A 122 -3.01 -0.73 -15.12
CA VAL A 122 -3.18 -2.11 -15.59
C VAL A 122 -4.08 -2.86 -14.62
N GLY A 123 -5.08 -3.53 -15.16
CA GLY A 123 -6.06 -4.28 -14.37
C GLY A 123 -5.71 -5.76 -14.27
N VAL A 124 -5.81 -6.32 -13.05
CA VAL A 124 -5.60 -7.74 -12.76
C VAL A 124 -6.86 -8.38 -12.18
N LYS A 125 -6.93 -9.71 -12.23
CA LYS A 125 -8.00 -10.54 -11.68
C LYS A 125 -7.44 -11.60 -10.74
N THR A 126 -8.32 -12.25 -10.00
CA THR A 126 -7.94 -13.41 -9.19
C THR A 126 -7.26 -14.47 -10.04
N GLY A 127 -6.06 -14.87 -9.61
CA GLY A 127 -5.22 -15.87 -10.28
C GLY A 127 -4.17 -15.26 -11.23
N ASP A 128 -4.26 -13.97 -11.55
CA ASP A 128 -3.19 -13.30 -12.29
C ASP A 128 -1.95 -13.14 -11.39
N THR A 129 -0.77 -13.11 -12.02
CA THR A 129 0.51 -12.93 -11.34
C THR A 129 1.35 -11.84 -11.99
N LEU A 130 2.26 -11.26 -11.22
CA LEU A 130 3.27 -10.31 -11.67
C LEU A 130 4.64 -10.78 -11.18
N GLU A 131 5.51 -11.13 -12.12
CA GLU A 131 6.91 -11.44 -11.82
C GLU A 131 7.68 -10.13 -11.68
N ILE A 132 8.40 -9.97 -10.56
CA ILE A 132 9.18 -8.76 -10.27
C ILE A 132 10.69 -9.03 -10.16
N GLY A 133 11.11 -10.25 -10.49
CA GLY A 133 12.46 -10.78 -10.44
C GLY A 133 12.44 -12.17 -9.84
N LYS A 134 13.13 -12.37 -8.71
CA LYS A 134 13.09 -13.63 -7.93
C LYS A 134 11.75 -13.84 -7.19
N ARG A 135 10.92 -12.78 -7.11
CA ARG A 135 9.62 -12.79 -6.43
C ARG A 135 8.48 -12.71 -7.43
N THR A 136 7.36 -13.32 -7.04
CA THR A 136 6.12 -13.27 -7.81
C THR A 136 5.00 -12.78 -6.89
N LEU A 137 4.22 -11.82 -7.38
CA LEU A 137 3.02 -11.32 -6.75
C LEU A 137 1.81 -12.01 -7.38
N ALA A 138 0.97 -12.65 -6.58
CA ALA A 138 -0.29 -13.26 -7.00
C ALA A 138 -1.46 -12.44 -6.46
N PHE A 139 -2.48 -12.20 -7.27
CA PHE A 139 -3.60 -11.33 -6.94
C PHE A 139 -4.87 -12.13 -6.66
N VAL A 140 -5.59 -11.74 -5.61
CA VAL A 140 -6.89 -12.29 -5.26
C VAL A 140 -7.85 -11.13 -5.00
N GLN A 141 -8.88 -11.01 -5.83
CA GLN A 141 -9.94 -10.03 -5.61
C GLN A 141 -10.81 -10.48 -4.43
N THR A 142 -11.10 -9.57 -3.53
CA THR A 142 -11.91 -9.78 -2.32
C THR A 142 -13.08 -8.79 -2.29
N PRO A 143 -13.98 -8.83 -3.30
CA PRO A 143 -15.02 -7.82 -3.44
C PRO A 143 -15.93 -7.78 -2.22
N MET A 144 -16.27 -6.56 -1.78
CA MET A 144 -17.07 -6.27 -0.59
C MET A 144 -16.39 -6.62 0.75
N VAL A 145 -15.07 -6.80 0.74
CA VAL A 145 -14.27 -6.92 1.96
C VAL A 145 -13.18 -5.80 1.92
N HIS A 146 -13.54 -4.50 2.21
CA HIS A 146 -14.93 -4.07 2.50
C HIS A 146 -15.62 -3.33 1.33
N TRP A 147 -14.91 -2.90 0.29
CA TRP A 147 -15.44 -2.25 -0.92
C TRP A 147 -15.41 -3.19 -2.14
N PRO A 148 -16.15 -2.82 -3.22
CA PRO A 148 -16.26 -3.68 -4.42
C PRO A 148 -14.95 -3.90 -5.19
N ASP A 149 -13.95 -3.04 -5.00
CA ASP A 149 -12.66 -3.04 -5.70
C ASP A 149 -11.56 -3.80 -4.98
N ASN A 150 -11.75 -4.10 -3.67
CA ASN A 150 -10.73 -4.71 -2.84
C ASN A 150 -10.09 -5.94 -3.47
N MET A 151 -8.78 -6.00 -3.36
CA MET A 151 -7.98 -7.19 -3.61
C MET A 151 -6.86 -7.31 -2.58
N VAL A 152 -6.31 -8.48 -2.44
CA VAL A 152 -5.10 -8.75 -1.66
C VAL A 152 -4.01 -9.25 -2.61
N CYS A 153 -2.76 -9.03 -2.22
CA CYS A 153 -1.60 -9.44 -2.98
C CYS A 153 -0.72 -10.38 -2.13
N HIS A 154 -0.45 -11.58 -2.65
CA HIS A 154 0.40 -12.58 -1.99
C HIS A 154 1.74 -12.68 -2.71
N MET A 155 2.83 -12.53 -1.97
CA MET A 155 4.20 -12.59 -2.48
C MET A 155 4.88 -13.91 -2.11
N THR A 156 5.50 -14.53 -3.10
CA THR A 156 6.38 -15.71 -2.94
C THR A 156 7.81 -15.35 -3.34
N PRO A 157 8.85 -16.05 -2.81
CA PRO A 157 8.78 -17.24 -1.94
C PRO A 157 8.58 -16.95 -0.44
N GLU A 158 8.61 -15.71 0.03
CA GLU A 158 8.56 -15.35 1.46
C GLU A 158 7.21 -15.61 2.13
N ASN A 159 6.14 -15.88 1.35
CA ASN A 159 4.76 -16.07 1.80
C ASN A 159 4.22 -14.87 2.59
N ILE A 160 4.37 -13.67 2.05
CA ILE A 160 3.83 -12.44 2.63
C ILE A 160 2.50 -12.12 1.97
N LEU A 161 1.46 -11.89 2.78
CA LEU A 161 0.16 -11.38 2.33
C LEU A 161 0.07 -9.89 2.62
N PHE A 162 -0.08 -9.07 1.58
CA PHE A 162 -0.43 -7.66 1.68
C PHE A 162 -1.96 -7.56 1.60
N SER A 163 -2.59 -7.43 2.75
CA SER A 163 -4.02 -7.63 2.92
C SER A 163 -4.84 -6.34 2.91
N ASN A 164 -4.19 -5.17 2.74
CA ASN A 164 -4.79 -3.84 2.93
C ASN A 164 -5.62 -3.78 4.23
N ASP A 165 -6.91 -3.47 4.18
CA ASP A 165 -7.79 -3.36 5.35
C ASP A 165 -8.19 -4.69 5.98
N ALA A 166 -8.11 -5.78 5.23
CA ALA A 166 -8.50 -7.08 5.77
C ALA A 166 -7.62 -7.45 6.96
N PHE A 167 -8.27 -7.88 8.06
CA PHE A 167 -7.66 -8.20 9.35
C PHE A 167 -7.06 -7.00 10.10
N GLY A 168 -7.13 -5.79 9.54
CA GLY A 168 -6.54 -4.59 10.09
C GLY A 168 -7.42 -3.88 11.12
N GLN A 169 -6.81 -2.94 11.84
CA GLN A 169 -7.46 -2.03 12.77
C GLN A 169 -6.83 -0.65 12.65
N HIS A 170 -7.62 0.41 12.93
CA HIS A 170 -7.09 1.77 13.06
C HIS A 170 -6.27 1.90 14.34
N TYR A 171 -4.96 1.94 14.16
CA TYR A 171 -4.04 2.00 15.27
C TYR A 171 -2.72 2.68 14.89
N ALA A 172 -2.37 3.75 15.59
CA ALA A 172 -1.06 4.38 15.48
C ALA A 172 -0.11 3.75 16.50
N SER A 173 1.04 3.26 16.05
CA SER A 173 2.07 2.68 16.91
C SER A 173 3.47 3.09 16.44
N SER A 174 4.40 3.19 17.38
CA SER A 174 5.83 3.33 17.08
C SER A 174 6.48 2.02 16.62
N THR A 175 5.85 0.89 16.89
CA THR A 175 6.29 -0.45 16.47
C THR A 175 5.59 -0.90 15.20
N ARG A 176 6.20 -1.84 14.47
CA ARG A 176 5.62 -2.37 13.21
C ARG A 176 5.14 -3.81 13.31
N PHE A 177 5.51 -4.50 14.37
CA PHE A 177 5.09 -5.87 14.64
C PHE A 177 4.18 -5.91 15.86
N ASP A 178 3.16 -6.75 15.81
CA ASP A 178 2.23 -6.99 16.92
C ASP A 178 2.96 -7.53 18.16
N THR A 179 3.97 -8.38 17.94
CA THR A 179 4.82 -8.92 19.02
C THR A 179 5.58 -7.85 19.79
N ASP A 180 5.78 -6.66 19.22
CA ASP A 180 6.50 -5.55 19.82
C ASP A 180 5.55 -4.53 20.46
N SER A 181 4.24 -4.76 20.37
CA SER A 181 3.22 -3.86 20.91
C SER A 181 2.77 -4.31 22.30
N ASP A 182 2.65 -3.35 23.24
CA ASP A 182 2.07 -3.57 24.58
C ASP A 182 0.53 -3.69 24.52
N LEU A 183 -0.02 -4.37 23.51
CA LEU A 183 -1.45 -4.43 23.28
C LEU A 183 -2.01 -5.85 23.32
N PRO A 184 -2.16 -6.46 24.50
CA PRO A 184 -2.94 -7.68 24.63
C PRO A 184 -4.44 -7.47 24.36
N GLU A 185 -4.90 -6.21 24.19
CA GLU A 185 -6.32 -5.84 24.08
C GLU A 185 -6.78 -5.56 22.64
N VAL A 186 -5.90 -5.65 21.63
CA VAL A 186 -6.23 -5.28 20.24
C VAL A 186 -6.45 -6.51 19.35
N LEU A 187 -6.26 -7.69 19.87
CA LEU A 187 -6.47 -8.97 19.17
C LEU A 187 -7.76 -9.65 19.57
#